data_bcfd2f695c666ddc09587da555262626
#
_entry.id   bcfd2f695c666ddc09587da555262626
#
_cell.length_a   1.000
_cell.length_b   1.000
_cell.length_c   1.000
_cell.angle_alpha   90.00
_cell.angle_beta   90.00
_cell.angle_gamma   90.00
#
_symmetry.space_group_name_H-M   'P 1'
#
loop_
_entity.id
_entity.type
_entity.pdbx_description
1 polymer ?
#
loop_
_entity_poly.entity_id
_entity_poly.type
_entity_poly.pdbx_seq_one_letter_code
_entity_poly.pdbx_strand_id
1 'polypeptide(L)'
;DLPRLQYTEMVIKEAMRLYPPAWGTTREAIADVELGDYTLRKGGVAFLNFWGVHRDARFFPNPERFDPERFNPENEKQIPKYAFLPFGAGPRVCIGNAFAMMEAKLIVATVAQHFRFELAPGHPVQPERVFTLRPKYGMRMIARRREHS
;
A
#
# COMPACT_ATOMS: atom_id res chain seq x y z
N ASP A 1 10.25 -13.37 -16.65
CA ASP A 1 10.94 -13.37 -15.35
C ASP A 1 10.14 -12.72 -14.19
N LEU A 2 8.98 -12.09 -14.43
CA LEU A 2 8.12 -11.49 -13.40
C LEU A 2 7.76 -12.44 -12.23
N PRO A 3 7.46 -13.73 -12.44
CA PRO A 3 7.19 -14.65 -11.33
C PRO A 3 8.38 -14.86 -10.41
N ARG A 4 9.61 -14.61 -10.86
CA ARG A 4 10.83 -14.74 -10.06
C ARG A 4 11.09 -13.53 -9.16
N LEU A 5 10.39 -12.42 -9.37
CA LEU A 5 10.50 -11.18 -8.58
C LEU A 5 9.61 -11.21 -7.32
N GLN A 6 9.59 -12.34 -6.62
CA GLN A 6 8.73 -12.56 -5.46
C GLN A 6 9.05 -11.59 -4.32
N TYR A 7 10.32 -11.47 -3.94
CA TYR A 7 10.73 -10.54 -2.88
C TYR A 7 10.45 -9.08 -3.24
N THR A 8 10.63 -8.69 -4.51
CA THR A 8 10.26 -7.36 -5.00
C THR A 8 8.76 -7.10 -4.82
N GLU A 9 7.92 -8.10 -5.09
CA GLU A 9 6.48 -7.99 -4.86
C GLU A 9 6.15 -7.81 -3.37
N MET A 10 6.80 -8.56 -2.48
CA MET A 10 6.64 -8.44 -1.03
C MET A 10 7.00 -7.02 -0.55
N VAL A 11 8.11 -6.46 -1.05
CA VAL A 11 8.54 -5.07 -0.76
C VAL A 11 7.49 -4.06 -1.22
N ILE A 12 6.94 -4.22 -2.42
CA ILE A 12 5.90 -3.32 -2.95
C ILE A 12 4.62 -3.43 -2.13
N LYS A 13 4.17 -4.63 -1.80
CA LYS A 13 2.97 -4.84 -0.96
C LYS A 13 3.15 -4.18 0.41
N GLU A 14 4.31 -4.34 1.06
CA GLU A 14 4.57 -3.72 2.36
C GLU A 14 4.67 -2.19 2.26
N ALA A 15 5.25 -1.67 1.18
CA ALA A 15 5.24 -0.24 0.93
C ALA A 15 3.81 0.30 0.76
N MET A 16 2.95 -0.40 0.01
CA MET A 16 1.53 -0.03 -0.15
C MET A 16 0.73 -0.20 1.14
N ARG A 17 1.09 -1.13 2.03
CA ARG A 17 0.46 -1.25 3.34
C ARG A 17 0.73 0.00 4.18
N LEU A 18 2.00 0.41 4.28
CA LEU A 18 2.40 1.59 5.06
C LEU A 18 2.00 2.91 4.38
N TYR A 19 2.11 2.97 3.06
CA TYR A 19 1.90 4.19 2.28
C TYR A 19 0.98 3.93 1.08
N PRO A 20 -0.30 3.54 1.32
CA PRO A 20 -1.23 3.29 0.23
C PRO A 20 -1.51 4.59 -0.53
N PRO A 21 -1.29 4.64 -1.87
CA PRO A 21 -1.62 5.84 -2.65
C PRO A 21 -3.08 6.28 -2.48
N ALA A 22 -4.01 5.33 -2.52
CA ALA A 22 -5.40 5.53 -2.10
C ALA A 22 -5.51 5.20 -0.60
N TRP A 23 -5.36 6.21 0.26
CA TRP A 23 -5.39 6.04 1.71
C TRP A 23 -6.78 5.80 2.30
N GLY A 24 -7.83 5.95 1.50
CA GLY A 24 -9.22 5.65 1.82
C GLY A 24 -10.14 5.93 0.65
N THR A 25 -11.40 5.58 0.80
CA THR A 25 -12.46 5.86 -0.18
C THR A 25 -13.80 6.02 0.53
N THR A 26 -14.79 6.58 -0.18
CA THR A 26 -16.14 6.75 0.36
C THR A 26 -17.14 5.87 -0.37
N ARG A 27 -18.23 5.55 0.34
CA ARG A 27 -19.43 4.93 -0.23
C ARG A 27 -20.65 5.64 0.30
N GLU A 28 -21.56 5.99 -0.59
CA GLU A 28 -22.89 6.49 -0.22
C GLU A 28 -23.90 5.35 -0.21
N ALA A 29 -24.71 5.31 0.81
CA ALA A 29 -25.77 4.31 0.96
C ALA A 29 -26.96 4.65 0.04
N ILE A 30 -27.33 3.78 -0.88
CA ILE A 30 -28.49 3.92 -1.76
C ILE A 30 -29.81 3.48 -1.10
N ALA A 31 -29.72 2.79 0.02
CA ALA A 31 -30.80 2.37 0.91
C ALA A 31 -30.24 2.33 2.35
N ASP A 32 -31.10 2.15 3.35
CA ASP A 32 -30.64 1.89 4.72
C ASP A 32 -29.84 0.58 4.75
N VAL A 33 -28.68 0.61 5.40
CA VAL A 33 -27.74 -0.52 5.50
C VAL A 33 -27.35 -0.76 6.94
N GLU A 34 -27.51 -2.00 7.41
CA GLU A 34 -27.05 -2.43 8.71
C GLU A 34 -25.53 -2.72 8.65
N LEU A 35 -24.76 -2.11 9.56
CA LEU A 35 -23.31 -2.26 9.70
C LEU A 35 -22.97 -2.67 11.14
N GLY A 36 -23.08 -3.96 11.44
CA GLY A 36 -23.02 -4.45 12.82
C GLY A 36 -24.17 -3.86 13.65
N ASP A 37 -23.83 -3.15 14.72
CA ASP A 37 -24.81 -2.51 15.61
C ASP A 37 -25.27 -1.11 15.13
N TYR A 38 -24.84 -0.68 13.94
CA TYR A 38 -25.14 0.63 13.40
C TYR A 38 -25.97 0.53 12.13
N THR A 39 -26.88 1.49 11.93
CA THR A 39 -27.61 1.65 10.68
C THR A 39 -27.09 2.87 9.92
N LEU A 40 -26.52 2.67 8.76
CA LEU A 40 -26.21 3.75 7.82
C LEU A 40 -27.46 4.05 7.00
N ARG A 41 -28.07 5.22 7.20
CA ARG A 41 -29.29 5.63 6.49
C ARG A 41 -28.99 5.91 5.01
N LYS A 42 -30.00 5.76 4.16
CA LYS A 42 -29.96 6.17 2.75
C LYS A 42 -29.42 7.60 2.61
N GLY A 43 -28.47 7.81 1.70
CA GLY A 43 -27.74 9.08 1.51
C GLY A 43 -26.61 9.31 2.50
N GLY A 44 -26.49 8.46 3.53
CA GLY A 44 -25.36 8.50 4.44
C GLY A 44 -24.05 8.06 3.76
N VAL A 45 -22.93 8.66 4.16
CA VAL A 45 -21.60 8.39 3.58
C VAL A 45 -20.73 7.64 4.59
N ALA A 46 -20.26 6.46 4.20
CA ALA A 46 -19.23 5.73 4.93
C ALA A 46 -17.85 6.02 4.34
N PHE A 47 -16.88 6.34 5.20
CA PHE A 47 -15.46 6.45 4.83
C PHE A 47 -14.73 5.16 5.18
N LEU A 48 -14.17 4.49 4.18
CA LEU A 48 -13.34 3.32 4.34
C LEU A 48 -11.88 3.76 4.49
N ASN A 49 -11.36 3.71 5.71
CA ASN A 49 -10.03 4.17 6.06
C ASN A 49 -8.98 3.08 5.85
N PHE A 50 -8.47 2.92 4.64
CA PHE A 50 -7.43 1.92 4.33
C PHE A 50 -6.14 2.16 5.12
N TRP A 51 -5.72 3.40 5.26
CA TRP A 51 -4.56 3.76 6.09
C TRP A 51 -4.64 3.23 7.51
N GLY A 52 -5.81 3.38 8.15
CA GLY A 52 -6.04 2.89 9.51
C GLY A 52 -6.07 1.37 9.59
N VAL A 53 -6.80 0.72 8.67
CA VAL A 53 -6.90 -0.75 8.64
C VAL A 53 -5.54 -1.39 8.40
N HIS A 54 -4.73 -0.86 7.48
CA HIS A 54 -3.39 -1.38 7.19
C HIS A 54 -2.40 -1.21 8.36
N ARG A 55 -2.74 -0.40 9.37
CA ARG A 55 -1.93 -0.17 10.58
C ARG A 55 -2.56 -0.72 11.84
N ASP A 56 -3.62 -1.49 11.71
CA ASP A 56 -4.27 -2.10 12.87
C ASP A 56 -3.42 -3.26 13.39
N ALA A 57 -2.98 -3.17 14.65
CA ALA A 57 -2.14 -4.18 15.29
C ALA A 57 -2.83 -5.55 15.43
N ARG A 58 -4.17 -5.60 15.36
CA ARG A 58 -4.94 -6.84 15.34
C ARG A 58 -4.69 -7.67 14.07
N PHE A 59 -4.37 -6.99 12.96
CA PHE A 59 -4.12 -7.61 11.66
C PHE A 59 -2.64 -7.64 11.30
N PHE A 60 -1.88 -6.62 11.73
CA PHE A 60 -0.47 -6.45 11.42
C PHE A 60 0.33 -6.20 12.70
N PRO A 61 0.87 -7.23 13.36
CA PRO A 61 1.74 -7.06 14.53
C PRO A 61 2.90 -6.12 14.24
N ASN A 62 3.22 -5.20 15.18
CA ASN A 62 4.21 -4.13 14.97
C ASN A 62 3.93 -3.32 13.69
N PRO A 63 2.77 -2.67 13.58
CA PRO A 63 2.24 -2.19 12.29
C PRO A 63 3.09 -1.09 11.64
N GLU A 64 3.87 -0.34 12.40
CA GLU A 64 4.75 0.71 11.86
C GLU A 64 6.11 0.18 11.34
N ARG A 65 6.45 -1.08 11.65
CA ARG A 65 7.67 -1.70 11.14
C ARG A 65 7.49 -2.06 9.67
N PHE A 66 8.43 -1.64 8.82
CA PHE A 66 8.53 -2.11 7.45
C PHE A 66 9.08 -3.54 7.44
N ASP A 67 8.25 -4.49 7.06
CA ASP A 67 8.56 -5.92 7.11
C ASP A 67 7.95 -6.66 5.91
N PRO A 68 8.66 -6.77 4.79
CA PRO A 68 8.18 -7.46 3.59
C PRO A 68 7.80 -8.94 3.82
N GLU A 69 8.38 -9.59 4.84
CA GLU A 69 8.10 -10.99 5.14
C GLU A 69 6.64 -11.25 5.53
N ARG A 70 5.87 -10.22 5.87
CA ARG A 70 4.40 -10.33 6.04
C ARG A 70 3.70 -10.83 4.80
N PHE A 71 4.27 -10.55 3.63
CA PHE A 71 3.73 -10.89 2.32
C PHE A 71 4.45 -12.05 1.64
N ASN A 72 5.24 -12.83 2.41
CA ASN A 72 5.68 -14.12 1.89
C ASN A 72 4.47 -15.07 1.75
N PRO A 73 4.51 -16.08 0.88
CA PRO A 73 3.35 -16.91 0.55
C PRO A 73 2.67 -17.59 1.76
N GLU A 74 3.42 -17.87 2.82
CA GLU A 74 2.87 -18.53 4.02
C GLU A 74 2.19 -17.51 4.94
N ASN A 75 2.82 -16.36 5.18
CA ASN A 75 2.29 -15.33 6.05
C ASN A 75 1.11 -14.57 5.42
N GLU A 76 1.16 -14.32 4.10
CA GLU A 76 0.09 -13.63 3.38
C GLU A 76 -1.25 -14.37 3.50
N LYS A 77 -1.24 -15.69 3.53
CA LYS A 77 -2.46 -16.50 3.74
C LYS A 77 -3.12 -16.29 5.12
N GLN A 78 -2.34 -15.81 6.09
CA GLN A 78 -2.81 -15.56 7.45
C GLN A 78 -3.40 -14.15 7.61
N ILE A 79 -3.17 -13.24 6.66
CA ILE A 79 -3.74 -11.90 6.67
C ILE A 79 -5.25 -12.03 6.46
N PRO A 80 -6.09 -11.53 7.40
CA PRO A 80 -7.53 -11.61 7.26
C PRO A 80 -8.02 -10.97 5.96
N LYS A 81 -9.03 -11.58 5.36
CA LYS A 81 -9.69 -11.01 4.18
C LYS A 81 -10.11 -9.56 4.47
N TYR A 82 -9.80 -8.65 3.57
CA TYR A 82 -10.06 -7.21 3.69
C TYR A 82 -9.20 -6.45 4.71
N ALA A 83 -8.20 -7.07 5.36
CA ALA A 83 -7.24 -6.34 6.16
C ALA A 83 -6.18 -5.62 5.31
N PHE A 84 -5.95 -6.07 4.07
CA PHE A 84 -5.05 -5.44 3.09
C PHE A 84 -5.80 -5.06 1.82
N LEU A 85 -5.98 -3.76 1.58
CA LEU A 85 -6.85 -3.20 0.55
C LEU A 85 -6.17 -2.11 -0.31
N PRO A 86 -4.96 -2.34 -0.84
CA PRO A 86 -4.22 -1.30 -1.57
C PRO A 86 -4.91 -0.86 -2.86
N PHE A 87 -5.77 -1.72 -3.41
CA PHE A 87 -6.56 -1.50 -4.62
C PHE A 87 -8.07 -1.51 -4.37
N GLY A 88 -8.49 -1.45 -3.10
CA GLY A 88 -9.89 -1.65 -2.73
C GLY A 88 -10.32 -3.11 -2.85
N ALA A 89 -11.64 -3.34 -2.84
CA ALA A 89 -12.21 -4.68 -2.94
C ALA A 89 -13.64 -4.65 -3.51
N GLY A 90 -14.16 -5.86 -3.80
CA GLY A 90 -15.51 -6.08 -4.30
C GLY A 90 -15.74 -5.55 -5.72
N PRO A 91 -16.97 -5.19 -6.09
CA PRO A 91 -17.31 -4.75 -7.45
C PRO A 91 -16.63 -3.45 -7.89
N ARG A 92 -15.99 -2.73 -6.96
CA ARG A 92 -15.27 -1.48 -7.20
C ARG A 92 -13.75 -1.62 -7.00
N VAL A 93 -13.22 -2.84 -7.04
CA VAL A 93 -11.78 -3.07 -7.06
C VAL A 93 -11.13 -2.33 -8.23
N CYS A 94 -9.92 -1.82 -8.04
CA CYS A 94 -9.18 -1.11 -9.09
C CYS A 94 -8.96 -2.03 -10.31
N ILE A 95 -9.43 -1.59 -11.47
CA ILE A 95 -9.27 -2.34 -12.73
C ILE A 95 -7.79 -2.44 -13.15
N GLY A 96 -6.97 -1.46 -12.76
CA GLY A 96 -5.54 -1.39 -13.09
C GLY A 96 -4.62 -2.14 -12.13
N ASN A 97 -5.13 -2.90 -11.16
CA ASN A 97 -4.31 -3.51 -10.11
C ASN A 97 -3.19 -4.41 -10.65
N ALA A 98 -3.50 -5.29 -11.59
CA ALA A 98 -2.53 -6.21 -12.20
C ALA A 98 -1.45 -5.45 -12.99
N PHE A 99 -1.86 -4.44 -13.75
CA PHE A 99 -0.95 -3.58 -14.51
C PHE A 99 -0.02 -2.80 -13.58
N ALA A 100 -0.56 -2.15 -12.55
CA ALA A 100 0.21 -1.37 -11.59
C ALA A 100 1.25 -2.24 -10.84
N MET A 101 0.87 -3.46 -10.43
CA MET A 101 1.80 -4.38 -9.78
C MET A 101 2.90 -4.88 -10.73
N MET A 102 2.57 -5.13 -11.98
CA MET A 102 3.55 -5.52 -13.00
C MET A 102 4.55 -4.38 -13.24
N GLU A 103 4.06 -3.17 -13.48
CA GLU A 103 4.87 -1.99 -13.72
C GLU A 103 5.78 -1.69 -12.52
N ALA A 104 5.23 -1.68 -11.31
CA ALA A 104 6.00 -1.45 -10.10
C ALA A 104 7.12 -2.48 -9.90
N LYS A 105 6.85 -3.77 -10.14
CA LYS A 105 7.89 -4.82 -10.07
C LYS A 105 9.01 -4.59 -11.08
N LEU A 106 8.68 -4.25 -12.31
CA LEU A 106 9.68 -3.98 -13.35
C LEU A 106 10.53 -2.75 -13.01
N ILE A 107 9.91 -1.65 -12.60
CA ILE A 107 10.60 -0.42 -12.24
C ILE A 107 11.54 -0.67 -11.05
N VAL A 108 11.01 -1.23 -9.95
CA VAL A 108 11.80 -1.45 -8.72
C VAL A 108 12.96 -2.41 -8.99
N ALA A 109 12.72 -3.53 -9.70
CA ALA A 109 13.78 -4.50 -10.00
C ALA A 109 14.86 -3.87 -10.91
N THR A 110 14.47 -3.17 -11.97
CA THR A 110 15.41 -2.54 -12.91
C THR A 110 16.25 -1.47 -12.20
N VAL A 111 15.60 -0.61 -11.45
CA VAL A 111 16.28 0.47 -10.73
C VAL A 111 17.22 -0.09 -9.66
N ALA A 112 16.77 -1.09 -8.88
CA ALA A 112 17.57 -1.71 -7.83
C ALA A 112 18.80 -2.48 -8.35
N GLN A 113 18.77 -2.96 -9.59
CA GLN A 113 19.94 -3.57 -10.23
C GLN A 113 21.06 -2.56 -10.48
N HIS A 114 20.70 -1.34 -10.84
CA HIS A 114 21.67 -0.33 -11.28
C HIS A 114 22.04 0.70 -10.21
N PHE A 115 21.12 0.96 -9.27
CA PHE A 115 21.28 2.05 -8.31
C PHE A 115 20.96 1.62 -6.88
N ARG A 116 21.67 2.25 -5.93
CA ARG A 116 21.30 2.33 -4.54
C ARG A 116 20.92 3.77 -4.22
N PHE A 117 19.82 3.94 -3.48
CA PHE A 117 19.34 5.24 -3.05
C PHE A 117 19.57 5.46 -1.57
N GLU A 118 20.01 6.64 -1.23
CA GLU A 118 20.14 7.12 0.14
C GLU A 118 19.34 8.41 0.27
N LEU A 119 18.61 8.58 1.38
CA LEU A 119 17.91 9.84 1.63
C LEU A 119 18.92 10.97 1.77
N ALA A 120 18.67 12.11 1.11
CA ALA A 120 19.53 13.26 1.25
C ALA A 120 19.57 13.73 2.72
N PRO A 121 20.75 14.03 3.30
CA PRO A 121 20.87 14.48 4.68
C PRO A 121 19.95 15.67 4.97
N GLY A 122 19.23 15.60 6.10
CA GLY A 122 18.35 16.68 6.53
C GLY A 122 17.03 16.82 5.73
N HIS A 123 16.78 15.96 4.72
CA HIS A 123 15.52 16.03 3.98
C HIS A 123 14.38 15.45 4.81
N PRO A 124 13.30 16.23 5.07
CA PRO A 124 12.18 15.77 5.87
C PRO A 124 11.33 14.77 5.09
N VAL A 125 10.99 13.64 5.71
CA VAL A 125 10.04 12.67 5.17
C VAL A 125 8.74 12.78 5.93
N GLN A 126 7.72 13.36 5.29
CA GLN A 126 6.40 13.52 5.88
C GLN A 126 5.34 13.13 4.86
N PRO A 127 4.47 12.14 5.19
CA PRO A 127 3.34 11.82 4.34
C PRO A 127 2.28 12.92 4.39
N GLU A 128 1.73 13.27 3.24
CA GLU A 128 0.63 14.22 3.09
C GLU A 128 -0.56 13.52 2.44
N ARG A 129 -1.69 13.52 3.14
CA ARG A 129 -2.96 12.96 2.68
C ARG A 129 -3.79 14.05 2.02
N VAL A 130 -3.71 14.11 0.70
CA VAL A 130 -4.59 14.93 -0.15
C VAL A 130 -5.52 13.98 -0.94
N PHE A 131 -5.71 14.15 -2.22
CA PHE A 131 -6.46 13.18 -3.03
C PHE A 131 -5.77 11.80 -3.03
N THR A 132 -4.44 11.80 -3.22
CA THR A 132 -3.60 10.63 -2.99
C THR A 132 -2.61 10.89 -1.86
N LEU A 133 -2.09 9.81 -1.26
CA LEU A 133 -0.98 9.91 -0.33
C LEU A 133 0.31 10.19 -1.09
N ARG A 134 1.05 11.21 -0.67
CA ARG A 134 2.32 11.58 -1.29
C ARG A 134 3.32 12.10 -0.26
N PRO A 135 4.63 12.11 -0.55
CA PRO A 135 5.59 12.84 0.25
C PRO A 135 5.33 14.35 0.12
N LYS A 136 5.11 15.05 1.25
CA LYS A 136 4.79 16.49 1.29
C LYS A 136 5.85 17.35 0.61
N TYR A 137 7.12 17.00 0.79
CA TYR A 137 8.27 17.75 0.28
C TYR A 137 8.98 17.02 -0.87
N GLY A 138 8.33 16.05 -1.51
CA GLY A 138 8.98 15.13 -2.43
C GLY A 138 9.93 14.18 -1.70
N MET A 139 10.82 13.52 -2.44
CA MET A 139 11.84 12.61 -1.91
C MET A 139 13.17 12.92 -2.55
N ARG A 140 14.00 13.73 -1.88
CA ARG A 140 15.36 14.03 -2.36
C ARG A 140 16.28 12.87 -1.99
N MET A 141 16.78 12.19 -3.00
CA MET A 141 17.61 10.99 -2.84
C MET A 141 18.96 11.19 -3.51
N ILE A 142 20.00 10.62 -2.94
CA ILE A 142 21.30 10.46 -3.57
C ILE A 142 21.33 9.12 -4.25
N ALA A 143 21.45 9.10 -5.58
CA ALA A 143 21.57 7.88 -6.36
C ALA A 143 23.06 7.50 -6.51
N ARG A 144 23.41 6.30 -6.06
CA ARG A 144 24.74 5.73 -6.26
C ARG A 144 24.63 4.56 -7.22
N ARG A 145 25.43 4.58 -8.27
CA ARG A 145 25.50 3.47 -9.22
C ARG A 145 26.07 2.22 -8.52
N ARG A 146 25.47 1.06 -8.77
CA ARG A 146 26.06 -0.22 -8.34
C ARG A 146 27.17 -0.60 -9.31
N GLU A 147 28.33 -0.97 -8.79
CA GLU A 147 29.37 -1.63 -9.57
C GLU A 147 28.91 -3.09 -9.76
N HIS A 148 28.83 -3.50 -11.02
CA HIS A 148 28.59 -4.91 -11.33
C HIS A 148 29.91 -5.65 -11.14
N SER A 149 29.92 -6.56 -10.16
CA SER A 149 31.00 -7.55 -10.01
C SER A 149 30.85 -8.64 -11.06
#